data_fa7b2e76733d51ee98f0745881e25d0b
#
_entry.id   fa7b2e76733d51ee98f0745881e25d0b
#
_cell.length_a   1.000
_cell.length_b   1.000
_cell.length_c   1.000
_cell.angle_alpha   90.00
_cell.angle_beta   90.00
_cell.angle_gamma   90.00
#
_symmetry.space_group_name_H-M   'P 1'
#
loop_
_entity.id
_entity.type
_entity.pdbx_description
1 polymer ?
#
loop_
_entity_poly.entity_id
_entity_poly.type
_entity_poly.pdbx_seq_one_letter_code
_entity_poly.pdbx_strand_id
1 'polypeptide(L)'
;MENMNNEKQLYVQKEPFEYNGKTYNHYYIKGMVRGREVKIDLAPPNKDTDMGGYAVLDIVFGDADRADLIVEPFEITDDKTKQVIRGNRYLVRTVDEDGKVYECPVKPSRTSDRSMLQMLLAE
;
A
#
# COMPACT_ATOMS: atom_id res chain seq x y z
N MET A 1 -25.13 11.68 9.29
CA MET A 1 -24.64 11.41 8.93
C MET A 1 -23.83 10.76 8.74
N GLU A 2 -23.96 10.76 8.44
CA GLU A 2 -23.28 10.28 8.17
C GLU A 2 -22.45 9.86 7.85
N ASN A 3 -22.20 9.77 8.04
CA ASN A 3 -21.33 9.35 7.58
C ASN A 3 -20.88 8.74 7.00
N MET A 4 -21.00 9.07 6.75
CA MET A 4 -20.67 8.51 5.86
C MET A 4 -19.57 8.08 5.50
N ASN A 5 -18.90 8.49 5.93
CA ASN A 5 -17.64 8.11 5.52
C ASN A 5 -17.15 7.03 6.34
N ASN A 6 -17.51 5.89 5.99
CA ASN A 6 -16.95 4.72 6.56
C ASN A 6 -15.68 4.31 5.88
N GLU A 7 -15.09 5.23 5.12
CA GLU A 7 -13.80 4.94 4.55
C GLU A 7 -12.76 5.00 5.63
N LYS A 8 -12.21 3.88 5.95
CA LYS A 8 -11.17 3.79 6.93
C LYS A 8 -9.87 4.30 6.33
N GLN A 9 -9.28 5.30 6.95
CA GLN A 9 -7.99 5.79 6.50
C GLN A 9 -6.88 4.91 7.06
N LEU A 10 -6.12 4.28 6.17
CA LEU A 10 -4.98 3.48 6.56
C LEU A 10 -3.69 4.20 6.19
N TYR A 11 -2.65 3.90 6.93
CA TYR A 11 -1.33 4.49 6.70
C TYR A 11 -0.32 3.40 6.47
N VAL A 12 0.60 3.67 5.54
CA VAL A 12 1.76 2.82 5.32
C VAL A 12 2.88 3.35 6.19
N GLN A 13 3.50 2.49 6.96
CA GLN A 13 4.57 2.86 7.88
C GLN A 13 5.90 2.34 7.38
N LYS A 14 6.96 3.04 7.73
CA LYS A 14 8.32 2.72 7.35
C LYS A 14 9.11 2.37 8.59
N GLU A 15 9.82 1.25 8.56
CA GLU A 15 10.64 0.81 9.69
C GLU A 15 12.00 0.35 9.17
N PRO A 16 13.10 0.91 9.67
CA PRO A 16 14.42 0.49 9.21
C PRO A 16 14.82 -0.86 9.80
N PHE A 17 15.58 -1.62 9.06
CA PHE A 17 16.17 -2.85 9.55
C PHE A 17 17.54 -3.04 8.90
N GLU A 18 18.41 -3.80 9.57
CA GLU A 18 19.74 -4.08 9.06
C GLU A 18 19.84 -5.50 8.54
N TYR A 19 20.51 -5.63 7.39
CA TYR A 19 20.78 -6.92 6.78
C TYR A 19 22.14 -6.85 6.07
N ASN A 20 23.05 -7.75 6.42
CA ASN A 20 24.40 -7.79 5.84
C ASN A 20 25.12 -6.46 5.92
N GLY A 21 25.00 -5.75 7.05
CA GLY A 21 25.69 -4.49 7.27
C GLY A 21 25.09 -3.29 6.55
N LYS A 22 23.96 -3.46 5.89
CA LYS A 22 23.26 -2.36 5.22
C LYS A 22 21.91 -2.14 5.86
N THR A 23 21.45 -0.89 5.82
CA THR A 23 20.15 -0.52 6.35
C THR A 23 19.14 -0.42 5.22
N TYR A 24 18.01 -1.10 5.41
CA TYR A 24 16.89 -1.09 4.47
C TYR A 24 15.64 -0.65 5.20
N ASN A 25 14.61 -0.29 4.46
CA ASN A 25 13.32 0.05 5.02
C ASN A 25 12.29 -1.02 4.70
N HIS A 26 11.47 -1.30 5.69
CA HIS A 26 10.36 -2.22 5.60
C HIS A 26 9.10 -1.38 5.56
N TYR A 27 8.22 -1.65 4.61
CA TYR A 27 6.98 -0.89 4.46
C TYR A 27 5.81 -1.80 4.77
N TYR A 28 4.90 -1.34 5.64
CA TYR A 28 3.82 -2.19 6.10
C TYR A 28 2.61 -1.36 6.54
N ILE A 29 1.47 -2.05 6.62
CA ILE A 29 0.24 -1.48 7.17
C ILE A 29 -0.08 -2.25 8.44
N LYS A 30 -0.44 -1.53 9.50
CA LYS A 30 -0.96 -2.14 10.71
C LYS A 30 -2.42 -1.76 10.88
N GLY A 31 -3.21 -2.68 11.41
CA GLY A 31 -4.59 -2.40 11.71
C GLY A 31 -5.18 -3.49 12.58
N MET A 32 -6.48 -3.38 12.82
CA MET A 32 -7.19 -4.34 13.64
C MET A 32 -8.27 -5.02 12.83
N VAL A 33 -8.33 -6.33 12.87
CA VAL A 33 -9.40 -7.12 12.25
C VAL A 33 -9.98 -7.99 13.34
N ARG A 34 -11.24 -7.76 13.65
CA ARG A 34 -11.96 -8.49 14.71
C ARG A 34 -11.21 -8.52 16.03
N GLY A 35 -10.66 -7.36 16.41
CA GLY A 35 -9.96 -7.22 17.68
C GLY A 35 -8.54 -7.74 17.70
N ARG A 36 -8.05 -8.24 16.57
CA ARG A 36 -6.67 -8.73 16.47
C ARG A 36 -5.83 -7.78 15.65
N GLU A 37 -4.63 -7.51 16.10
CA GLU A 37 -3.70 -6.69 15.33
C GLU A 37 -3.16 -7.49 14.16
N VAL A 38 -3.20 -6.88 12.98
CA VAL A 38 -2.64 -7.49 11.78
C VAL A 38 -1.59 -6.56 11.18
N LYS A 39 -0.59 -7.15 10.56
CA LYS A 39 0.48 -6.42 9.89
C LYS A 39 0.62 -6.98 8.49
N ILE A 40 0.56 -6.11 7.50
CA ILE A 40 0.62 -6.51 6.10
C ILE A 40 1.81 -5.83 5.46
N ASP A 41 2.80 -6.61 5.03
CA ASP A 41 3.97 -6.09 4.37
C ASP A 41 3.64 -5.70 2.93
N LEU A 42 4.19 -4.59 2.47
CA LEU A 42 3.97 -4.08 1.13
C LEU A 42 5.25 -4.07 0.33
N ALA A 43 5.12 -4.24 -0.96
CA ALA A 43 6.23 -4.19 -1.88
C ALA A 43 5.81 -3.47 -3.16
N PRO A 44 6.76 -2.85 -3.87
CA PRO A 44 6.45 -2.31 -5.20
C PRO A 44 6.19 -3.45 -6.18
N PRO A 45 5.39 -3.20 -7.24
CA PRO A 45 5.07 -4.26 -8.21
C PRO A 45 6.28 -4.83 -8.92
N ASN A 46 7.32 -4.03 -9.13
CA ASN A 46 8.50 -4.44 -9.89
C ASN A 46 9.70 -4.68 -9.00
N LYS A 47 9.49 -5.30 -7.86
CA LYS A 47 10.57 -5.53 -6.89
C LYS A 47 11.71 -6.36 -7.47
N ASP A 48 11.43 -7.15 -8.50
CA ASP A 48 12.42 -8.05 -9.09
C ASP A 48 13.30 -7.39 -10.14
N THR A 49 12.98 -6.17 -10.54
CA THR A 49 13.73 -5.49 -11.58
C THR A 49 14.72 -4.50 -11.00
N ASP A 50 15.44 -4.92 -10.02
CA ASP A 50 16.43 -4.14 -9.31
C ASP A 50 15.81 -3.39 -8.15
N MET A 51 16.52 -2.43 -7.67
CA MET A 51 16.07 -1.66 -6.52
C MET A 51 15.19 -0.47 -6.89
N GLY A 52 14.81 -0.40 -8.17
CA GLY A 52 14.07 0.76 -8.64
C GLY A 52 12.77 1.03 -7.90
N GLY A 53 12.00 -0.02 -7.67
CA GLY A 53 10.72 0.13 -6.98
C GLY A 53 10.87 0.60 -5.54
N TYR A 54 11.82 0.04 -4.81
CA TYR A 54 12.06 0.45 -3.44
C TYR A 54 12.67 1.84 -3.37
N ALA A 55 13.50 2.20 -4.34
CA ALA A 55 14.04 3.55 -4.42
C ALA A 55 12.92 4.58 -4.61
N VAL A 56 11.91 4.26 -5.41
CA VAL A 56 10.77 5.13 -5.59
C VAL A 56 9.98 5.27 -4.29
N LEU A 57 9.78 4.18 -3.55
CA LEU A 57 9.13 4.25 -2.25
C LEU A 57 9.89 5.14 -1.27
N ASP A 58 11.22 5.05 -1.26
CA ASP A 58 12.04 5.90 -0.41
C ASP A 58 11.87 7.38 -0.78
N ILE A 59 11.78 7.68 -2.07
CA ILE A 59 11.56 9.04 -2.54
C ILE A 59 10.18 9.54 -2.12
N VAL A 60 9.16 8.69 -2.26
CA VAL A 60 7.79 9.06 -1.89
C VAL A 60 7.71 9.36 -0.40
N PHE A 61 8.31 8.53 0.43
CA PHE A 61 8.30 8.76 1.87
C PHE A 61 9.15 9.98 2.28
N GLY A 62 10.31 10.17 1.63
CA GLY A 62 11.24 11.21 2.05
C GLY A 62 11.59 11.04 3.51
N ASP A 63 11.36 12.07 4.31
CA ASP A 63 11.63 12.04 5.75
C ASP A 63 10.43 11.63 6.59
N ALA A 64 9.30 11.34 5.95
CA ALA A 64 8.09 10.96 6.68
C ALA A 64 8.17 9.54 7.21
N ASP A 65 7.60 9.31 8.38
CA ASP A 65 7.55 7.98 8.98
C ASP A 65 6.35 7.19 8.48
N ARG A 66 5.37 7.85 7.92
CA ARG A 66 4.17 7.21 7.40
C ARG A 66 3.64 7.97 6.20
N ALA A 67 2.88 7.28 5.39
CA ALA A 67 2.24 7.84 4.20
C ALA A 67 0.81 7.32 4.10
N ASP A 68 -0.01 8.02 3.33
CA ASP A 68 -1.39 7.59 3.14
C ASP A 68 -1.46 6.38 2.22
N LEU A 69 -2.33 5.46 2.54
CA LEU A 69 -2.69 4.38 1.63
C LEU A 69 -3.92 4.80 0.85
N ILE A 70 -3.80 4.84 -0.46
CA ILE A 70 -4.89 5.20 -1.34
C ILE A 70 -5.37 3.94 -2.03
N VAL A 71 -6.68 3.72 -2.01
CA VAL A 71 -7.29 2.57 -2.64
C VAL A 71 -8.09 3.05 -3.83
N GLU A 72 -7.75 2.56 -5.03
CA GLU A 72 -8.44 2.90 -6.27
C GLU A 72 -9.11 1.66 -6.83
N PRO A 73 -10.44 1.62 -6.86
CA PRO A 73 -11.12 0.49 -7.49
C PRO A 73 -10.95 0.55 -9.01
N PHE A 74 -10.89 -0.61 -9.63
CA PHE A 74 -10.83 -0.68 -11.07
C PHE A 74 -11.73 -1.79 -11.60
N GLU A 75 -12.10 -1.66 -12.87
CA GLU A 75 -12.92 -2.64 -13.54
C GLU A 75 -12.39 -2.79 -14.97
N ILE A 76 -12.14 -4.03 -15.37
CA ILE A 76 -11.62 -4.34 -16.70
C ILE A 76 -12.54 -5.39 -17.32
N THR A 77 -12.89 -5.21 -18.61
CA THR A 77 -13.66 -6.20 -19.34
C THR A 77 -12.73 -6.91 -20.32
N ASP A 78 -12.66 -8.23 -20.22
CA ASP A 78 -11.87 -9.04 -21.13
C ASP A 78 -12.57 -9.06 -22.49
N ASP A 79 -11.87 -8.67 -23.56
CA ASP A 79 -12.44 -8.60 -24.88
C ASP A 79 -12.82 -9.95 -25.45
N LYS A 80 -12.13 -10.99 -25.03
CA LYS A 80 -12.36 -12.34 -25.56
C LYS A 80 -13.48 -13.07 -24.85
N THR A 81 -13.49 -13.02 -23.53
CA THR A 81 -14.47 -13.76 -22.74
C THR A 81 -15.64 -12.91 -22.30
N LYS A 82 -15.54 -11.59 -22.47
CA LYS A 82 -16.52 -10.62 -21.98
C LYS A 82 -16.69 -10.68 -20.47
N GLN A 83 -15.73 -11.26 -19.80
CA GLN A 83 -15.74 -11.35 -18.36
C GLN A 83 -15.30 -10.03 -17.74
N VAL A 84 -16.01 -9.59 -16.70
CA VAL A 84 -15.69 -8.37 -15.99
C VAL A 84 -14.81 -8.73 -14.80
N ILE A 85 -13.64 -8.09 -14.73
CA ILE A 85 -12.70 -8.28 -13.63
C ILE A 85 -12.67 -7.00 -12.80
N ARG A 86 -12.92 -7.14 -11.52
CA ARG A 86 -12.91 -6.01 -10.58
C ARG A 86 -11.87 -6.21 -9.51
N GLY A 87 -11.25 -5.12 -9.08
CA GLY A 87 -10.25 -5.18 -8.04
C GLY A 87 -9.90 -3.80 -7.54
N ASN A 88 -8.85 -3.76 -6.73
CA ASN A 88 -8.36 -2.50 -6.17
C ASN A 88 -6.88 -2.36 -6.45
N ARG A 89 -6.49 -1.14 -6.77
CA ARG A 89 -5.08 -0.75 -6.82
C ARG A 89 -4.74 -0.04 -5.54
N TYR A 90 -3.53 -0.21 -5.10
CA TYR A 90 -3.07 0.44 -3.88
C TYR A 90 -1.91 1.35 -4.21
N LEU A 91 -1.94 2.55 -3.66
CA LEU A 91 -0.90 3.55 -3.85
C LEU A 91 -0.47 4.07 -2.49
N VAL A 92 0.80 4.40 -2.39
CA VAL A 92 1.34 5.15 -1.25
C VAL A 92 1.46 6.59 -1.70
N ARG A 93 0.95 7.51 -0.90
CA ARG A 93 0.94 8.93 -1.26
C ARG A 93 1.45 9.79 -0.12
N THR A 94 2.30 10.76 -0.46
CA THR A 94 2.69 11.83 0.44
C THR A 94 2.55 13.16 -0.26
N VAL A 95 2.42 14.22 0.53
CA VAL A 95 2.35 15.59 0.01
C VAL A 95 3.38 16.40 0.78
N ASP A 96 4.24 17.12 0.06
CA ASP A 96 5.27 17.91 0.71
C ASP A 96 4.74 19.29 1.12
N GLU A 97 5.63 20.11 1.68
CA GLU A 97 5.25 21.44 2.16
C GLU A 97 4.73 22.36 1.06
N ASP A 98 5.18 22.13 -0.17
CA ASP A 98 4.78 22.94 -1.31
C ASP A 98 3.49 22.42 -1.95
N GLY A 99 2.91 21.38 -1.42
CA GLY A 99 1.71 20.78 -1.98
C GLY A 99 1.98 19.81 -3.11
N LYS A 100 3.24 19.47 -3.36
CA LYS A 100 3.58 18.53 -4.41
C LYS A 100 3.27 17.10 -3.95
N VAL A 101 2.60 16.35 -4.81
CA VAL A 101 2.15 14.98 -4.50
C VAL A 101 3.15 13.97 -5.05
N TYR A 102 3.53 13.02 -4.19
CA TYR A 102 4.37 11.89 -4.59
C TYR A 102 3.58 10.62 -4.38
N GLU A 103 3.57 9.75 -5.36
CA GLU A 103 2.80 8.51 -5.32
C GLU A 103 3.59 7.35 -5.90
N CYS A 104 3.32 6.15 -5.39
CA CYS A 104 3.95 4.94 -5.88
C CYS A 104 2.98 3.78 -5.70
N PRO A 105 2.77 2.95 -6.74
CA PRO A 105 1.93 1.77 -6.57
C PRO A 105 2.61 0.74 -5.67
N VAL A 106 1.80 0.04 -4.89
CA VAL A 106 2.28 -1.02 -4.01
C VAL A 106 1.29 -2.18 -4.03
N LYS A 107 1.73 -3.32 -3.54
CA LYS A 107 0.86 -4.49 -3.36
C LYS A 107 1.31 -5.24 -2.12
N PRO A 108 0.45 -6.05 -1.51
CA PRO A 108 0.90 -6.91 -0.43
C PRO A 108 2.02 -7.84 -0.93
N SER A 109 3.05 -8.00 -0.11
CA SER A 109 4.20 -8.84 -0.46
C SER A 109 3.85 -10.29 -0.65
N ARG A 110 2.82 -10.74 0.08
CA ARG A 110 2.33 -12.12 -0.01
C ARG A 110 0.95 -12.14 -0.60
N THR A 111 0.71 -13.09 -1.49
CA THR A 111 -0.62 -13.23 -2.10
C THR A 111 -1.71 -13.45 -1.06
N SER A 112 -1.41 -14.21 -0.01
CA SER A 112 -2.38 -14.47 1.06
C SER A 112 -2.80 -13.20 1.79
N ASP A 113 -1.96 -12.16 1.80
CA ASP A 113 -2.27 -10.93 2.50
C ASP A 113 -3.27 -10.05 1.76
N ARG A 114 -3.58 -10.37 0.51
CA ARG A 114 -4.60 -9.62 -0.23
C ARG A 114 -5.96 -9.72 0.44
N SER A 115 -6.34 -10.93 0.85
CA SER A 115 -7.60 -11.12 1.56
C SER A 115 -7.58 -10.41 2.90
N MET A 116 -6.45 -10.45 3.59
CA MET A 116 -6.33 -9.78 4.88
C MET A 116 -6.48 -8.26 4.72
N LEU A 117 -5.90 -7.71 3.67
CA LEU A 117 -6.02 -6.28 3.40
C LEU A 117 -7.47 -5.91 3.11
N GLN A 118 -8.18 -6.73 2.35
CA GLN A 118 -9.59 -6.48 2.08
C GLN A 118 -10.43 -6.50 3.36
N MET A 119 -10.15 -7.44 4.26
CA MET A 119 -10.83 -7.50 5.54
C MET A 119 -10.53 -6.26 6.38
N LEU A 120 -9.28 -5.81 6.37
CA LEU A 120 -8.89 -4.63 7.12
C LEU A 120 -9.60 -3.38 6.59
N LEU A 121 -9.73 -3.25 5.28
CA LEU A 121 -10.41 -2.12 4.68
C LEU A 121 -11.92 -2.13 4.96
N ALA A 122 -12.49 -3.32 5.14
CA ALA A 122 -13.91 -3.46 5.41
C ALA A 122 -14.29 -3.19 6.88
N GLU A 123 -13.31 -3.19 7.77
CA GLU A 123 -13.57 -2.88 9.19
C GLU A 123 -13.81 -1.36 9.39
#